data_1bab5d0a30feed8ad0d8f289a937e095
#
_entry.id   1bab5d0a30feed8ad0d8f289a937e095
#
_cell.length_a   1.000
_cell.length_b   1.000
_cell.length_c   1.000
_cell.angle_alpha   90.00
_cell.angle_beta   90.00
_cell.angle_gamma   90.00
#
_symmetry.space_group_name_H-M   'P 1'
#
loop_
_entity.id
_entity.type
_entity.pdbx_description
1 polymer ?
#
loop_
_entity_poly.entity_id
_entity_poly.type
_entity_poly.pdbx_seq_one_letter_code
_entity_poly.pdbx_strand_id
1 'polypeptide(L)'
;ETILTFTEGGATTQTFDVTINADVEIEPDETVVVEITSIDGSCTLDETADALSLVIVNNDFIDIHEFSNAGIQLYTFNNQVMLQFENASSAEGAGFQLLDATGRIVFDASNLVSENTFTLNTLPTGVYVARVVINGKALDKQVYLNN
;
A
#
# COMPACT_ATOMS: atom_id res chain seq x y z
N GLU A 1 0.60 26.75 12.12
CA GLU A 1 1.87 27.14 12.79
C GLU A 1 1.79 26.72 14.26
N THR A 2 2.80 26.00 14.76
CA THR A 2 2.91 25.54 16.15
C THR A 2 4.07 26.27 16.81
N ILE A 3 3.85 26.84 17.99
CA ILE A 3 4.88 27.54 18.75
C ILE A 3 5.33 26.63 19.89
N LEU A 4 6.63 26.35 19.94
CA LEU A 4 7.28 25.62 21.04
C LEU A 4 8.00 26.62 21.93
N THR A 5 7.75 26.57 23.24
CA THR A 5 8.34 27.52 24.20
C THR A 5 9.29 26.78 25.12
N PHE A 6 10.54 27.25 25.17
CA PHE A 6 11.56 26.75 26.10
C PHE A 6 11.79 27.80 27.20
N THR A 7 11.74 27.40 28.46
CA THR A 7 11.97 28.28 29.61
C THR A 7 13.33 27.96 30.21
N GLU A 8 13.97 28.99 30.81
CA GLU A 8 15.24 28.84 31.51
C GLU A 8 15.13 27.78 32.64
N GLY A 9 16.03 26.81 32.62
CA GLY A 9 16.03 25.65 33.55
C GLY A 9 14.92 24.62 33.31
N GLY A 10 14.12 24.79 32.26
CA GLY A 10 13.05 23.87 31.87
C GLY A 10 13.51 22.71 30.99
N ALA A 11 12.57 22.04 30.36
CA ALA A 11 12.84 20.95 29.43
C ALA A 11 13.64 21.43 28.21
N THR A 12 14.63 20.64 27.82
CA THR A 12 15.48 20.91 26.64
C THR A 12 14.92 20.26 25.37
N THR A 13 13.82 19.52 25.49
CA THR A 13 13.13 18.85 24.36
C THR A 13 11.66 19.17 24.45
N GLN A 14 11.08 19.47 23.30
CA GLN A 14 9.64 19.65 23.08
C GLN A 14 9.20 18.75 21.95
N THR A 15 7.96 18.27 22.01
CA THR A 15 7.35 17.42 20.97
C THR A 15 6.03 18.03 20.54
N PHE A 16 5.67 17.81 19.30
CA PHE A 16 4.35 18.09 18.74
C PHE A 16 3.92 16.91 17.86
N ASP A 17 2.62 16.74 17.75
CA ASP A 17 2.05 15.66 16.94
C ASP A 17 1.63 16.20 15.58
N VAL A 18 1.92 15.43 14.54
CA VAL A 18 1.38 15.62 13.20
C VAL A 18 0.39 14.50 12.95
N THR A 19 -0.87 14.84 12.78
CA THR A 19 -1.90 13.83 12.49
C THR A 19 -1.92 13.55 11.00
N ILE A 20 -1.73 12.30 10.63
CA ILE A 20 -1.94 11.79 9.28
C ILE A 20 -3.32 11.15 9.25
N ASN A 21 -4.20 11.65 8.42
CA ASN A 21 -5.52 11.06 8.23
C ASN A 21 -5.40 9.99 7.13
N ALA A 22 -5.74 8.77 7.47
CA ALA A 22 -5.88 7.72 6.49
C ALA A 22 -7.22 7.87 5.74
N ASP A 23 -7.18 7.70 4.45
CA ASP A 23 -8.38 7.59 3.60
C ASP A 23 -8.29 6.35 2.72
N VAL A 24 -9.03 6.26 1.66
CA VAL A 24 -9.05 5.12 0.72
C VAL A 24 -8.75 5.59 -0.72
N GLU A 25 -8.27 6.81 -0.87
CA GLU A 25 -7.93 7.38 -2.15
C GLU A 25 -6.49 7.03 -2.50
N ILE A 26 -6.29 6.50 -3.70
CA ILE A 26 -4.97 6.11 -4.16
C ILE A 26 -4.24 7.35 -4.64
N GLU A 27 -3.22 7.71 -3.91
CA GLU A 27 -2.40 8.86 -4.17
C GLU A 27 -0.92 8.46 -4.36
N PRO A 28 -0.13 9.25 -5.05
CA PRO A 28 1.32 9.06 -5.02
C PRO A 28 1.85 9.33 -3.60
N ASP A 29 3.02 8.79 -3.29
CA ASP A 29 3.74 9.12 -2.06
C ASP A 29 3.84 10.64 -1.90
N GLU A 30 3.50 11.14 -0.72
CA GLU A 30 3.54 12.56 -0.40
C GLU A 30 4.72 12.90 0.49
N THR A 31 5.19 14.15 0.39
CA THR A 31 6.26 14.64 1.22
C THR A 31 5.76 15.77 2.12
N VAL A 32 5.92 15.59 3.42
CA VAL A 32 5.69 16.63 4.42
C VAL A 32 7.03 17.20 4.88
N VAL A 33 7.19 18.50 4.78
CA VAL A 33 8.37 19.20 5.31
C VAL A 33 7.97 19.93 6.58
N VAL A 34 8.67 19.65 7.66
CA VAL A 34 8.56 20.36 8.93
C VAL A 34 9.80 21.22 9.07
N GLU A 35 9.62 22.52 9.20
CA GLU A 35 10.71 23.50 9.22
C GLU A 35 10.55 24.46 10.41
N ILE A 36 11.65 24.85 11.02
CA ILE A 36 11.70 25.94 12.00
C ILE A 36 11.84 27.27 11.24
N THR A 37 10.78 28.03 11.21
CA THR A 37 10.71 29.25 10.40
C THR A 37 11.17 30.52 11.12
N SER A 38 11.15 30.53 12.45
CA SER A 38 11.59 31.68 13.25
C SER A 38 11.96 31.27 14.66
N ILE A 39 12.88 32.00 15.26
CA ILE A 39 13.28 31.87 16.65
C ILE A 39 13.22 33.23 17.31
N ASP A 40 12.55 33.33 18.46
CA ASP A 40 12.59 34.50 19.31
C ASP A 40 13.51 34.25 20.52
N GLY A 41 14.25 35.28 20.92
CA GLY A 41 15.12 35.25 22.11
C GLY A 41 16.62 35.20 21.78
N SER A 42 17.40 34.65 22.71
CA SER A 42 18.87 34.65 22.64
C SER A 42 19.45 33.38 21.98
N CYS A 43 18.59 32.58 21.39
CA CYS A 43 19.01 31.34 20.73
C CYS A 43 19.39 31.60 19.27
N THR A 44 20.20 30.70 18.71
CA THR A 44 20.52 30.68 17.27
C THR A 44 20.00 29.37 16.68
N LEU A 45 19.46 29.47 15.47
CA LEU A 45 19.05 28.31 14.70
C LEU A 45 20.29 27.57 14.19
N ASP A 46 20.27 26.25 14.26
CA ASP A 46 21.22 25.40 13.54
C ASP A 46 20.64 25.16 12.13
N GLU A 47 21.10 25.95 11.16
CA GLU A 47 20.66 25.88 9.76
C GLU A 47 20.96 24.53 9.07
N THR A 48 21.65 23.62 9.74
CA THR A 48 21.90 22.27 9.24
C THR A 48 20.87 21.25 9.74
N ALA A 49 20.01 21.64 10.69
CA ALA A 49 19.03 20.79 11.35
C ALA A 49 17.68 21.50 11.57
N ASP A 50 17.36 22.48 10.75
CA ASP A 50 16.15 23.32 10.86
C ASP A 50 14.94 22.74 10.13
N ALA A 51 15.14 21.73 9.26
CA ALA A 51 14.07 21.11 8.48
C ALA A 51 14.15 19.58 8.52
N LEU A 52 12.99 18.95 8.58
CA LEU A 52 12.80 17.51 8.48
C LEU A 52 11.82 17.21 7.34
N SER A 53 12.25 16.36 6.41
CA SER A 53 11.41 15.84 5.35
C SER A 53 10.92 14.43 5.71
N LEU A 54 9.62 14.24 5.71
CA LEU A 54 8.95 12.97 5.95
C LEU A 54 8.22 12.56 4.67
N VAL A 55 8.35 11.31 4.29
CA VAL A 55 7.57 10.73 3.18
C VAL A 55 6.40 9.95 3.77
N ILE A 56 5.20 10.32 3.37
CA ILE A 56 3.98 9.54 3.62
C ILE A 56 3.85 8.59 2.43
N VAL A 57 4.08 7.31 2.69
CA VAL A 57 3.97 6.27 1.66
C VAL A 57 2.51 5.90 1.51
N ASN A 58 2.03 5.93 0.27
CA ASN A 58 0.68 5.44 -0.03
C ASN A 58 0.57 3.96 0.36
N ASN A 59 -0.41 3.67 1.20
CA ASN A 59 -0.74 2.31 1.65
C ASN A 59 -2.14 1.87 1.20
N ASP A 60 -2.79 2.67 0.36
CA ASP A 60 -4.10 2.35 -0.18
C ASP A 60 -4.00 1.41 -1.38
N PHE A 61 -4.88 0.43 -1.43
CA PHE A 61 -4.89 -0.59 -2.47
C PHE A 61 -5.72 -0.11 -3.66
N ILE A 62 -5.18 -0.31 -4.85
CA ILE A 62 -5.82 0.10 -6.13
C ILE A 62 -7.17 -0.55 -6.32
N ASP A 63 -7.41 -1.73 -5.73
CA ASP A 63 -8.70 -2.38 -5.89
C ASP A 63 -8.88 -3.56 -4.92
N ILE A 64 -9.90 -3.48 -4.06
CA ILE A 64 -10.40 -4.63 -3.32
C ILE A 64 -11.46 -5.27 -4.20
N HIS A 65 -11.10 -6.31 -4.93
CA HIS A 65 -12.07 -7.12 -5.63
C HIS A 65 -12.58 -8.22 -4.72
N GLU A 66 -13.75 -8.01 -4.16
CA GLU A 66 -14.51 -9.12 -3.60
C GLU A 66 -15.09 -9.94 -4.76
N PHE A 67 -14.73 -11.19 -4.84
CA PHE A 67 -15.54 -12.15 -5.57
C PHE A 67 -16.75 -12.47 -4.68
N SER A 68 -17.71 -11.55 -4.65
CA SER A 68 -18.92 -11.64 -3.85
C SER A 68 -19.59 -13.00 -4.08
N ASN A 69 -19.85 -13.73 -3.01
CA ASN A 69 -20.36 -15.09 -2.88
C ASN A 69 -19.31 -16.22 -2.93
N ALA A 70 -18.02 -15.96 -3.07
CA ALA A 70 -16.99 -17.01 -3.05
C ALA A 70 -16.05 -16.94 -1.83
N GLY A 71 -16.19 -15.92 -0.97
CA GLY A 71 -15.32 -15.73 0.21
C GLY A 71 -13.85 -15.53 -0.19
N ILE A 72 -13.62 -14.81 -1.30
CA ILE A 72 -12.28 -14.54 -1.82
C ILE A 72 -12.11 -13.04 -1.95
N GLN A 73 -11.00 -12.56 -1.46
CA GLN A 73 -10.55 -11.18 -1.62
C GLN A 73 -9.27 -11.16 -2.43
N LEU A 74 -9.19 -10.25 -3.38
CA LEU A 74 -8.02 -10.04 -4.21
C LEU A 74 -7.61 -8.58 -4.12
N TYR A 75 -6.36 -8.36 -3.81
CA TYR A 75 -5.74 -7.04 -3.66
C TYR A 75 -4.58 -6.91 -4.62
N THR A 76 -4.37 -5.72 -5.17
CA THR A 76 -3.16 -5.41 -5.93
C THR A 76 -2.46 -4.20 -5.33
N PHE A 77 -1.16 -4.31 -5.14
CA PHE A 77 -0.33 -3.23 -4.62
C PHE A 77 1.11 -3.38 -5.11
N ASN A 78 1.70 -2.34 -5.69
CA ASN A 78 3.12 -2.30 -6.10
C ASN A 78 3.60 -3.61 -6.75
N ASN A 79 2.99 -4.02 -7.86
CA ASN A 79 3.31 -5.28 -8.55
C ASN A 79 3.11 -6.56 -7.74
N GLN A 80 2.41 -6.49 -6.67
CA GLN A 80 1.99 -7.66 -5.92
C GLN A 80 0.51 -7.90 -6.12
N VAL A 81 0.14 -9.16 -6.26
CA VAL A 81 -1.23 -9.61 -6.15
C VAL A 81 -1.35 -10.43 -4.89
N MET A 82 -2.22 -10.01 -3.99
CA MET A 82 -2.56 -10.74 -2.77
C MET A 82 -3.92 -11.38 -2.95
N LEU A 83 -4.00 -12.65 -2.66
CA LEU A 83 -5.22 -13.44 -2.75
C LEU A 83 -5.50 -14.07 -1.39
N GLN A 84 -6.64 -13.74 -0.81
CA GLN A 84 -7.07 -14.21 0.48
C GLN A 84 -8.38 -14.98 0.36
N PHE A 85 -8.43 -16.17 0.96
CA PHE A 85 -9.61 -16.99 1.07
C PHE A 85 -10.18 -16.90 2.49
N GLU A 86 -11.47 -16.83 2.63
CA GLU A 86 -12.16 -16.76 3.92
C GLU A 86 -11.78 -17.92 4.86
N ASN A 87 -11.49 -19.09 4.27
CA ASN A 87 -11.02 -20.24 5.02
C ASN A 87 -10.09 -21.13 4.16
N ALA A 88 -9.25 -21.94 4.82
CA ALA A 88 -8.26 -22.78 4.16
C ALA A 88 -8.88 -23.83 3.20
N SER A 89 -10.08 -24.34 3.50
CA SER A 89 -10.75 -25.32 2.65
C SER A 89 -11.21 -24.73 1.31
N SER A 90 -11.43 -23.42 1.25
CA SER A 90 -11.75 -22.72 0.00
C SER A 90 -10.54 -22.57 -0.93
N ALA A 91 -9.33 -22.62 -0.38
CA ALA A 91 -8.08 -22.58 -1.15
C ALA A 91 -7.69 -23.94 -1.71
N GLU A 92 -8.21 -25.04 -1.14
CA GLU A 92 -7.84 -26.39 -1.53
C GLU A 92 -8.27 -26.68 -2.99
N GLY A 93 -7.30 -27.04 -3.83
CA GLY A 93 -7.55 -27.29 -5.26
C GLY A 93 -7.83 -26.02 -6.09
N ALA A 94 -7.71 -24.84 -5.49
CA ALA A 94 -7.81 -23.59 -6.24
C ALA A 94 -6.53 -23.32 -7.04
N GLY A 95 -6.69 -22.65 -8.19
CA GLY A 95 -5.61 -22.14 -9.01
C GLY A 95 -5.76 -20.64 -9.23
N PHE A 96 -4.63 -19.96 -9.43
CA PHE A 96 -4.58 -18.55 -9.77
C PHE A 96 -3.83 -18.33 -11.07
N GLN A 97 -4.40 -17.57 -11.97
CA GLN A 97 -3.79 -17.21 -13.25
C GLN A 97 -3.89 -15.71 -13.46
N LEU A 98 -2.86 -15.12 -14.05
CA LEU A 98 -2.90 -13.78 -14.56
C LEU A 98 -2.81 -13.81 -16.08
N LEU A 99 -3.72 -13.13 -16.75
CA LEU A 99 -3.80 -13.06 -18.21
C LEU A 99 -3.53 -11.63 -18.67
N ASP A 100 -2.80 -11.48 -19.76
CA ASP A 100 -2.63 -10.19 -20.42
C ASP A 100 -3.88 -9.77 -21.22
N ALA A 101 -3.85 -8.58 -21.79
CA ALA A 101 -4.98 -8.04 -22.59
C ALA A 101 -5.34 -8.88 -23.83
N THR A 102 -4.46 -9.80 -24.26
CA THR A 102 -4.71 -10.72 -25.35
C THR A 102 -5.29 -12.05 -24.89
N GLY A 103 -5.46 -12.25 -23.57
CA GLY A 103 -5.94 -13.49 -22.97
C GLY A 103 -4.86 -14.56 -22.79
N ARG A 104 -3.59 -14.21 -22.97
CA ARG A 104 -2.46 -15.11 -22.75
C ARG A 104 -2.13 -15.15 -21.25
N ILE A 105 -1.94 -16.36 -20.71
CA ILE A 105 -1.48 -16.55 -19.33
C ILE A 105 -0.02 -16.09 -19.23
N VAL A 106 0.22 -15.11 -18.36
CA VAL A 106 1.54 -14.54 -18.06
C VAL A 106 2.06 -14.94 -16.68
N PHE A 107 1.18 -15.44 -15.83
CA PHE A 107 1.52 -16.00 -14.52
C PHE A 107 0.50 -17.10 -14.17
N ASP A 108 0.97 -18.18 -13.52
CA ASP A 108 0.14 -19.30 -13.07
C ASP A 108 0.65 -19.82 -11.72
N ALA A 109 -0.26 -20.09 -10.80
CA ALA A 109 0.02 -20.65 -9.49
C ALA A 109 -1.04 -21.69 -9.10
N SER A 110 -0.59 -22.77 -8.48
CA SER A 110 -1.41 -23.83 -7.91
C SER A 110 -1.00 -24.09 -6.47
N ASN A 111 -1.73 -24.95 -5.77
CA ASN A 111 -1.51 -25.25 -4.35
C ASN A 111 -1.61 -24.00 -3.47
N LEU A 112 -2.68 -23.23 -3.67
CA LEU A 112 -2.96 -22.03 -2.91
C LEU A 112 -3.27 -22.39 -1.46
N VAL A 113 -2.95 -21.43 -0.58
CA VAL A 113 -3.29 -21.46 0.86
C VAL A 113 -4.27 -20.35 1.16
N SER A 114 -4.68 -20.21 2.43
CA SER A 114 -5.63 -19.16 2.81
C SER A 114 -5.17 -17.75 2.47
N GLU A 115 -3.85 -17.50 2.49
CA GLU A 115 -3.25 -16.21 2.15
C GLU A 115 -2.08 -16.43 1.18
N ASN A 116 -2.12 -15.77 0.04
CA ASN A 116 -1.09 -15.87 -0.99
C ASN A 116 -0.66 -14.49 -1.44
N THR A 117 0.64 -14.30 -1.62
CA THR A 117 1.21 -13.08 -2.18
C THR A 117 2.11 -13.43 -3.37
N PHE A 118 1.80 -12.85 -4.51
CA PHE A 118 2.54 -13.04 -5.75
C PHE A 118 3.24 -11.74 -6.13
N THR A 119 4.56 -11.74 -6.16
CA THR A 119 5.37 -10.60 -6.59
C THR A 119 5.66 -10.71 -8.08
N LEU A 120 5.21 -9.75 -8.86
CA LEU A 120 5.15 -9.80 -10.33
C LEU A 120 6.06 -8.74 -10.98
N ASN A 121 7.23 -8.46 -10.41
CA ASN A 121 8.17 -7.42 -10.85
C ASN A 121 8.68 -7.57 -12.30
N THR A 122 8.49 -8.73 -12.91
CA THR A 122 8.90 -8.98 -14.31
C THR A 122 7.82 -8.61 -15.32
N LEU A 123 6.61 -8.33 -14.86
CA LEU A 123 5.50 -7.95 -15.73
C LEU A 123 5.46 -6.44 -15.94
N PRO A 124 5.20 -5.96 -17.16
CA PRO A 124 5.05 -4.52 -17.41
C PRO A 124 3.87 -3.93 -16.64
N THR A 125 3.97 -2.63 -16.33
CA THR A 125 2.82 -1.83 -15.89
C THR A 125 1.68 -1.96 -16.88
N GLY A 126 0.48 -2.26 -16.41
CA GLY A 126 -0.67 -2.41 -17.28
C GLY A 126 -1.86 -3.12 -16.65
N VAL A 127 -2.88 -3.28 -17.48
CA VAL A 127 -4.12 -3.96 -17.12
C VAL A 127 -4.02 -5.45 -17.43
N TYR A 128 -4.42 -6.27 -16.47
CA TYR A 128 -4.44 -7.73 -16.54
C TYR A 128 -5.78 -8.27 -16.09
N VAL A 129 -6.04 -9.53 -16.37
CA VAL A 129 -7.19 -10.26 -15.83
C VAL A 129 -6.66 -11.29 -14.83
N ALA A 130 -7.00 -11.08 -13.57
CA ALA A 130 -6.78 -12.07 -12.51
C ALA A 130 -7.91 -13.10 -12.55
N ARG A 131 -7.55 -14.35 -12.72
CA ARG A 131 -8.46 -15.49 -12.77
C ARG A 131 -8.19 -16.42 -11.60
N VAL A 132 -9.20 -16.65 -10.78
CA VAL A 132 -9.19 -17.70 -9.75
C VAL A 132 -10.07 -18.84 -10.20
N VAL A 133 -9.53 -20.05 -10.23
CA VAL A 133 -10.26 -21.27 -10.59
C VAL A 133 -10.51 -22.07 -9.32
N ILE A 134 -11.78 -22.33 -8.99
CA ILE A 134 -12.19 -23.11 -7.82
C ILE A 134 -13.26 -24.09 -8.25
N ASN A 135 -13.07 -25.36 -7.94
CA ASN A 135 -14.03 -26.41 -8.28
C ASN A 135 -14.46 -26.40 -9.76
N GLY A 136 -13.51 -26.08 -10.65
CA GLY A 136 -13.74 -26.00 -12.09
C GLY A 136 -14.47 -24.73 -12.55
N LYS A 137 -14.79 -23.79 -11.67
CA LYS A 137 -15.35 -22.48 -12.01
C LYS A 137 -14.25 -21.43 -12.02
N ALA A 138 -14.20 -20.63 -13.07
CA ALA A 138 -13.33 -19.48 -13.18
C ALA A 138 -14.05 -18.22 -12.70
N LEU A 139 -13.37 -17.45 -11.88
CA LEU A 139 -13.77 -16.12 -11.41
C LEU A 139 -12.73 -15.15 -11.94
N ASP A 140 -13.15 -14.21 -12.77
CA ASP A 140 -12.27 -13.25 -13.45
C ASP A 140 -12.47 -11.84 -12.90
N LYS A 141 -11.38 -11.14 -12.67
CA LYS A 141 -11.35 -9.72 -12.31
C LYS A 141 -10.25 -8.99 -13.05
N GLN A 142 -10.57 -7.80 -13.52
CA GLN A 142 -9.58 -6.90 -14.09
C GLN A 142 -8.75 -6.30 -12.95
N VAL A 143 -7.44 -6.29 -13.10
CA VAL A 143 -6.48 -5.74 -12.14
C VAL A 143 -5.48 -4.85 -12.86
N TYR A 144 -4.94 -3.88 -12.16
CA TYR A 144 -3.88 -3.01 -12.65
C TYR A 144 -2.60 -3.30 -11.87
N LEU A 145 -1.49 -3.55 -12.58
CA LEU A 145 -0.16 -3.65 -12.00
C LEU A 145 0.62 -2.38 -12.31
N ASN A 146 1.21 -1.80 -11.29
CA ASN A 146 2.03 -0.60 -11.38
C ASN A 146 3.48 -0.94 -10.98
N ASN A 147 4.39 -0.87 -11.94
CA ASN A 147 5.81 -1.21 -11.74
C ASN A 147 6.65 0.05 -11.61
#